data_e2852ac848941e5856b2962919dc3fb5
#
_entry.id   e2852ac848941e5856b2962919dc3fb5
#
_cell.length_a   1.000
_cell.length_b   1.000
_cell.length_c   1.000
_cell.angle_alpha   90.00
_cell.angle_beta   90.00
_cell.angle_gamma   90.00
#
_symmetry.space_group_name_H-M   'P 1'
#
loop_
_entity.id
_entity.type
_entity.pdbx_description
1 polymer ?
#
loop_
_entity_poly.entity_id
_entity_poly.type
_entity_poly.pdbx_seq_one_letter_code
_entity_poly.pdbx_strand_id
1 'polypeptide(L)'
;MNKFKKDIYILFATRILRLFAYGALSVVLVLYLSQIGLDDYRIGLLITLTLIGDAIISLWITTRADAYSRQKMLMLGSFLMGAGGIAFLLTDNYLVLTVTAIIAVISPTGKEIGPFLSIEQSALAQILERKSLTKVIAWYNLAGSFAAAFGALCAGWLTEVFLNRGVSLTGSYKIIIAGYGLAGIILLIIFSFLSSQIEAEKVKEVQPVKKTLGLHKSKKVVFKLSSLFALDAFAGGFIIQSIIAYWFYLKFGLGAGVLGSIF
;
A
#
# COMPACT_ATOMS: atom_id res chain seq x y z
N MET A 1 -12.30 27.45 6.41
CA MET A 1 -12.59 26.00 6.23
C MET A 1 -12.29 25.33 7.56
N ASN A 2 -13.25 24.64 8.17
CA ASN A 2 -13.09 24.05 9.50
C ASN A 2 -11.94 23.03 9.44
N LYS A 3 -10.98 23.06 10.37
CA LYS A 3 -9.76 22.19 10.37
C LYS A 3 -10.11 20.71 10.21
N PHE A 4 -11.21 20.25 10.78
CA PHE A 4 -11.74 18.90 10.62
C PHE A 4 -12.02 18.51 9.17
N LYS A 5 -12.65 19.40 8.40
CA LYS A 5 -12.94 19.14 6.98
C LYS A 5 -11.66 19.04 6.15
N LYS A 6 -10.63 19.83 6.49
CA LYS A 6 -9.33 19.80 5.82
C LYS A 6 -8.65 18.43 5.95
N ASP A 7 -8.58 17.89 7.17
CA ASP A 7 -7.91 16.60 7.42
C ASP A 7 -8.63 15.45 6.70
N ILE A 8 -9.96 15.44 6.66
CA ILE A 8 -10.74 14.45 5.93
C ILE A 8 -10.39 14.49 4.43
N TYR A 9 -10.35 15.68 3.82
CA TYR A 9 -9.98 15.81 2.40
C TYR A 9 -8.55 15.35 2.13
N ILE A 10 -7.60 15.66 3.03
CA ILE A 10 -6.21 15.21 2.94
C ILE A 10 -6.17 13.67 2.96
N LEU A 11 -6.85 13.03 3.93
CA LEU A 11 -6.88 11.57 4.04
C LEU A 11 -7.49 10.90 2.80
N PHE A 12 -8.58 11.47 2.23
CA PHE A 12 -9.14 10.96 0.99
C PHE A 12 -8.18 11.12 -0.19
N ALA A 13 -7.56 12.30 -0.34
CA ALA A 13 -6.62 12.56 -1.43
C ALA A 13 -5.39 11.64 -1.36
N THR A 14 -4.82 11.45 -0.16
CA THR A 14 -3.67 10.56 0.04
C THR A 14 -4.02 9.11 -0.24
N ARG A 15 -5.23 8.66 0.15
CA ARG A 15 -5.70 7.32 -0.16
C ARG A 15 -5.86 7.11 -1.68
N ILE A 16 -6.51 8.04 -2.36
CA ILE A 16 -6.72 7.96 -3.83
C ILE A 16 -5.38 7.88 -4.53
N LEU A 17 -4.44 8.78 -4.22
CA LEU A 17 -3.11 8.78 -4.83
C LEU A 17 -2.34 7.48 -4.57
N ARG A 18 -2.37 7.00 -3.33
CA ARG A 18 -1.66 5.79 -2.93
C ARG A 18 -2.25 4.54 -3.61
N LEU A 19 -3.57 4.37 -3.56
CA LEU A 19 -4.22 3.21 -4.18
C LEU A 19 -4.09 3.23 -5.71
N PHE A 20 -4.13 4.40 -6.32
CA PHE A 20 -3.80 4.55 -7.74
C PHE A 20 -2.38 4.03 -8.05
N ALA A 21 -1.39 4.46 -7.25
CA ALA A 21 -0.01 4.01 -7.42
C ALA A 21 0.17 2.49 -7.17
N TYR A 22 -0.54 1.93 -6.18
CA TYR A 22 -0.55 0.49 -5.91
C TYR A 22 -1.18 -0.31 -7.05
N GLY A 23 -2.33 0.15 -7.57
CA GLY A 23 -2.97 -0.47 -8.72
C GLY A 23 -2.07 -0.45 -9.96
N ALA A 24 -1.44 0.68 -10.24
CA ALA A 24 -0.50 0.79 -11.35
C ALA A 24 0.69 -0.17 -11.19
N LEU A 25 1.29 -0.21 -10.01
CA LEU A 25 2.45 -1.06 -9.74
C LEU A 25 2.10 -2.56 -9.82
N SER A 26 0.92 -2.97 -9.35
CA SER A 26 0.50 -4.38 -9.32
C SER A 26 0.43 -5.04 -10.70
N VAL A 27 0.20 -4.28 -11.76
CA VAL A 27 0.20 -4.78 -13.13
C VAL A 27 1.63 -4.97 -13.66
N VAL A 28 2.52 -4.02 -13.38
CA VAL A 28 3.84 -3.99 -14.02
C VAL A 28 4.96 -4.63 -13.19
N LEU A 29 4.81 -4.76 -11.88
CA LEU A 29 5.90 -5.19 -10.99
C LEU A 29 6.51 -6.53 -11.39
N VAL A 30 5.69 -7.56 -11.50
CA VAL A 30 6.18 -8.91 -11.83
C VAL A 30 6.62 -9.00 -13.28
N LEU A 31 5.93 -8.30 -14.19
CA LEU A 31 6.36 -8.21 -15.59
C LEU A 31 7.74 -7.55 -15.71
N TYR A 32 8.00 -6.50 -14.95
CA TYR A 32 9.30 -5.84 -14.87
C TYR A 32 10.38 -6.80 -14.34
N LEU A 33 10.12 -7.51 -13.24
CA LEU A 33 11.07 -8.46 -12.67
C LEU A 33 11.43 -9.57 -13.65
N SER A 34 10.46 -10.08 -14.42
CA SER A 34 10.69 -11.04 -15.48
C SER A 34 11.52 -10.44 -16.63
N GLN A 35 11.25 -9.19 -17.04
CA GLN A 35 11.97 -8.52 -18.12
C GLN A 35 13.43 -8.23 -17.80
N ILE A 36 13.80 -8.05 -16.53
CA ILE A 36 15.20 -7.90 -16.09
C ILE A 36 15.91 -9.26 -15.91
N GLY A 37 15.25 -10.38 -16.29
CA GLY A 37 15.83 -11.71 -16.34
C GLY A 37 15.78 -12.51 -15.04
N LEU A 38 14.89 -12.15 -14.10
CA LEU A 38 14.65 -12.99 -12.93
C LEU A 38 13.79 -14.20 -13.31
N ASP A 39 14.17 -15.36 -12.82
CA ASP A 39 13.41 -16.60 -12.96
C ASP A 39 12.17 -16.59 -12.02
N ASP A 40 11.24 -17.50 -12.30
CA ASP A 40 9.97 -17.60 -11.54
C ASP A 40 10.17 -17.84 -10.04
N TYR A 41 11.23 -18.60 -9.68
CA TYR A 41 11.56 -18.87 -8.29
C TYR A 41 11.99 -17.59 -7.55
N ARG A 42 12.87 -16.80 -8.15
CA ARG A 42 13.34 -15.52 -7.57
C ARG A 42 12.22 -14.50 -7.49
N ILE A 43 11.36 -14.43 -8.50
CA ILE A 43 10.17 -13.56 -8.48
C ILE A 43 9.24 -13.98 -7.33
N GLY A 44 8.90 -15.26 -7.22
CA GLY A 44 8.05 -15.78 -6.16
C GLY A 44 8.63 -15.54 -4.77
N LEU A 45 9.95 -15.77 -4.60
CA LEU A 45 10.64 -15.53 -3.34
C LEU A 45 10.63 -14.04 -2.96
N LEU A 46 10.92 -13.14 -3.93
CA LEU A 46 10.89 -11.69 -3.70
C LEU A 46 9.49 -11.24 -3.25
N ILE A 47 8.42 -11.65 -3.95
CA ILE A 47 7.04 -11.31 -3.59
C ILE A 47 6.69 -11.84 -2.20
N THR A 48 7.06 -13.07 -1.87
CA THR A 48 6.81 -13.66 -0.55
C THR A 48 7.51 -12.87 0.56
N LEU A 49 8.80 -12.54 0.37
CA LEU A 49 9.57 -11.76 1.32
C LEU A 49 9.03 -10.32 1.46
N THR A 50 8.55 -9.73 0.37
CA THR A 50 7.87 -8.43 0.38
C THR A 50 6.65 -8.46 1.29
N LEU A 51 5.77 -9.46 1.16
CA LEU A 51 4.56 -9.59 1.98
C LEU A 51 4.88 -9.82 3.47
N ILE A 52 5.91 -10.62 3.75
CA ILE A 52 6.38 -10.83 5.14
C ILE A 52 6.94 -9.52 5.71
N GLY A 53 7.80 -8.84 4.95
CA GLY A 53 8.39 -7.55 5.35
C GLY A 53 7.32 -6.49 5.60
N ASP A 54 6.34 -6.38 4.70
CA ASP A 54 5.23 -5.46 4.85
C ASP A 54 4.42 -5.74 6.13
N ALA A 55 4.11 -7.00 6.43
CA ALA A 55 3.39 -7.37 7.64
C ALA A 55 4.17 -6.95 8.91
N ILE A 56 5.50 -7.17 8.94
CA ILE A 56 6.35 -6.81 10.07
C ILE A 56 6.42 -5.29 10.24
N ILE A 57 6.67 -4.57 9.14
CA ILE A 57 6.80 -3.10 9.15
C ILE A 57 5.47 -2.44 9.49
N SER A 58 4.37 -2.93 8.91
CA SER A 58 3.02 -2.44 9.21
C SER A 58 2.68 -2.61 10.68
N LEU A 59 2.95 -3.77 11.26
CA LEU A 59 2.73 -4.02 12.68
C LEU A 59 3.59 -3.10 13.55
N TRP A 60 4.86 -2.93 13.18
CA TRP A 60 5.79 -2.07 13.92
C TRP A 60 5.37 -0.59 13.88
N ILE A 61 5.00 -0.07 12.71
CA ILE A 61 4.55 1.32 12.54
C ILE A 61 3.21 1.54 13.23
N THR A 62 2.24 0.64 13.02
CA THR A 62 0.88 0.79 13.55
C THR A 62 0.86 0.75 15.08
N THR A 63 1.61 -0.16 15.70
CA THR A 63 1.66 -0.26 17.17
C THR A 63 2.34 0.93 17.83
N ARG A 64 3.12 1.69 17.09
CA ARG A 64 3.80 2.89 17.57
C ARG A 64 3.11 4.21 17.19
N ALA A 65 2.14 4.17 16.29
CA ALA A 65 1.50 5.38 15.76
C ALA A 65 0.87 6.25 16.86
N ASP A 66 0.13 5.64 17.79
CA ASP A 66 -0.52 6.37 18.89
C ASP A 66 0.48 6.87 19.95
N ALA A 67 1.62 6.19 20.12
CA ALA A 67 2.63 6.56 21.10
C ALA A 67 3.53 7.71 20.62
N TYR A 68 3.91 7.70 19.34
CA TYR A 68 4.82 8.71 18.79
C TYR A 68 4.08 9.85 18.08
N SER A 69 3.34 9.55 17.02
CA SER A 69 2.51 10.46 16.24
C SER A 69 1.97 9.73 15.01
N ARG A 70 0.67 9.77 14.79
CA ARG A 70 0.04 9.20 13.60
C ARG A 70 0.55 9.86 12.32
N GLN A 71 0.68 11.19 12.33
CA GLN A 71 1.23 11.95 11.21
C GLN A 71 2.64 11.49 10.85
N LYS A 72 3.55 11.40 11.83
CA LYS A 72 4.95 10.98 11.59
C LYS A 72 5.03 9.55 11.07
N MET A 73 4.17 8.66 11.54
CA MET A 73 4.14 7.27 11.07
C MET A 73 3.60 7.15 9.64
N LEU A 74 2.60 7.95 9.26
CA LEU A 74 2.15 8.06 7.86
C LEU A 74 3.25 8.62 6.96
N MET A 75 3.98 9.65 7.42
CA MET A 75 5.13 10.20 6.69
C MET A 75 6.25 9.16 6.53
N LEU A 76 6.55 8.37 7.57
CA LEU A 76 7.53 7.30 7.49
C LEU A 76 7.15 6.23 6.46
N GLY A 77 5.89 5.78 6.46
CA GLY A 77 5.40 4.84 5.44
C GLY A 77 5.53 5.40 4.02
N SER A 78 5.20 6.69 3.84
CA SER A 78 5.33 7.38 2.54
C SER A 78 6.78 7.53 2.10
N PHE A 79 7.69 7.81 3.03
CA PHE A 79 9.12 7.84 2.77
C PHE A 79 9.64 6.47 2.32
N LEU A 80 9.25 5.40 3.01
CA LEU A 80 9.61 4.03 2.63
C LEU A 80 9.08 3.67 1.24
N MET A 81 7.84 4.06 0.93
CA MET A 81 7.25 3.89 -0.41
C MET A 81 8.06 4.62 -1.49
N GLY A 82 8.41 5.89 -1.26
CA GLY A 82 9.20 6.69 -2.19
C GLY A 82 10.61 6.15 -2.39
N ALA A 83 11.31 5.82 -1.29
CA ALA A 83 12.64 5.24 -1.30
C ALA A 83 12.67 3.88 -2.02
N GLY A 84 11.64 3.05 -1.80
CA GLY A 84 11.48 1.77 -2.51
C GLY A 84 11.35 1.95 -4.02
N GLY A 85 10.47 2.85 -4.47
CA GLY A 85 10.33 3.16 -5.89
C GLY A 85 11.63 3.64 -6.52
N ILE A 86 12.37 4.52 -5.86
CA ILE A 86 13.68 5.01 -6.33
C ILE A 86 14.70 3.88 -6.39
N ALA A 87 14.78 3.03 -5.38
CA ALA A 87 15.73 1.91 -5.36
C ALA A 87 15.48 0.94 -6.52
N PHE A 88 14.23 0.64 -6.86
CA PHE A 88 13.87 -0.19 -8.01
C PHE A 88 14.27 0.43 -9.37
N LEU A 89 14.45 1.75 -9.43
CA LEU A 89 14.93 2.43 -10.64
C LEU A 89 16.46 2.37 -10.79
N LEU A 90 17.17 2.40 -9.66
CA LEU A 90 18.61 2.56 -9.63
C LEU A 90 19.39 1.25 -9.79
N THR A 91 18.74 0.09 -9.60
CA THR A 91 19.43 -1.19 -9.65
C THR A 91 18.55 -2.30 -10.19
N ASP A 92 19.18 -3.23 -10.91
CA ASP A 92 18.58 -4.49 -11.35
C ASP A 92 19.18 -5.68 -10.54
N ASN A 93 19.97 -5.41 -9.48
CA ASN A 93 20.56 -6.43 -8.64
C ASN A 93 19.51 -7.08 -7.73
N TYR A 94 19.33 -8.39 -7.87
CA TYR A 94 18.32 -9.17 -7.14
C TYR A 94 18.37 -9.00 -5.62
N LEU A 95 19.56 -9.01 -5.00
CA LEU A 95 19.69 -8.89 -3.53
C LEU A 95 19.23 -7.50 -3.06
N VAL A 96 19.62 -6.45 -3.79
CA VAL A 96 19.23 -5.08 -3.45
C VAL A 96 17.72 -4.89 -3.64
N LEU A 97 17.16 -5.39 -4.74
CA LEU A 97 15.72 -5.37 -4.98
C LEU A 97 14.94 -6.10 -3.88
N THR A 98 15.44 -7.28 -3.46
CA THR A 98 14.80 -8.08 -2.40
C THR A 98 14.84 -7.36 -1.05
N VAL A 99 16.00 -6.83 -0.63
CA VAL A 99 16.12 -6.07 0.63
C VAL A 99 15.23 -4.83 0.60
N THR A 100 15.23 -4.12 -0.53
CA THR A 100 14.35 -2.97 -0.74
C THR A 100 12.89 -3.38 -0.63
N ALA A 101 12.48 -4.45 -1.28
CA ALA A 101 11.10 -4.93 -1.28
C ALA A 101 10.62 -5.37 0.12
N ILE A 102 11.51 -5.89 0.96
CA ILE A 102 11.21 -6.25 2.37
C ILE A 102 10.96 -5.01 3.22
N ILE A 103 11.75 -3.94 3.00
CA ILE A 103 11.73 -2.73 3.85
C ILE A 103 10.72 -1.70 3.33
N ALA A 104 10.61 -1.58 2.01
CA ALA A 104 9.69 -0.63 1.40
C ALA A 104 8.24 -1.13 1.48
N VAL A 105 7.31 -0.18 1.58
CA VAL A 105 5.88 -0.50 1.55
C VAL A 105 5.45 -0.67 0.10
N ILE A 106 5.70 -1.86 -0.47
CA ILE A 106 5.38 -2.20 -1.87
C ILE A 106 4.17 -3.13 -1.88
N SER A 107 3.12 -2.79 -2.63
CA SER A 107 1.91 -3.60 -2.74
C SER A 107 1.85 -4.40 -4.06
N PRO A 108 2.26 -5.66 -4.08
CA PRO A 108 2.10 -6.52 -5.25
C PRO A 108 0.65 -6.96 -5.49
N THR A 109 -0.21 -6.76 -4.50
CA THR A 109 -1.64 -7.16 -4.57
C THR A 109 -2.53 -6.09 -5.21
N GLY A 110 -2.04 -4.87 -5.42
CA GLY A 110 -2.84 -3.72 -5.83
C GLY A 110 -3.84 -3.24 -4.76
N LYS A 111 -3.91 -3.93 -3.63
CA LYS A 111 -4.78 -3.60 -2.50
C LYS A 111 -4.02 -2.82 -1.43
N GLU A 112 -4.77 -2.28 -0.48
CA GLU A 112 -4.18 -1.63 0.68
C GLU A 112 -3.39 -2.64 1.50
N ILE A 113 -2.09 -2.45 1.54
CA ILE A 113 -1.15 -3.13 2.39
C ILE A 113 -0.36 -2.04 3.10
N GLY A 114 0.17 -2.35 4.27
CA GLY A 114 0.94 -1.38 5.01
C GLY A 114 0.19 -0.71 6.16
N PRO A 115 0.86 0.21 6.84
CA PRO A 115 0.36 0.78 8.08
C PRO A 115 -0.71 1.86 7.87
N PHE A 116 -0.90 2.32 6.64
CA PHE A 116 -1.71 3.50 6.34
C PHE A 116 -3.16 3.33 6.74
N LEU A 117 -3.82 2.25 6.27
CA LEU A 117 -5.26 2.07 6.45
C LEU A 117 -5.67 2.10 7.93
N SER A 118 -4.94 1.40 8.78
CA SER A 118 -5.23 1.31 10.22
C SER A 118 -5.07 2.66 10.91
N ILE A 119 -4.02 3.42 10.57
CA ILE A 119 -3.75 4.74 11.13
C ILE A 119 -4.79 5.75 10.63
N GLU A 120 -5.08 5.76 9.34
CA GLU A 120 -6.04 6.68 8.72
C GLU A 120 -7.47 6.41 9.21
N GLN A 121 -7.89 5.14 9.33
CA GLN A 121 -9.19 4.80 9.90
C GLN A 121 -9.30 5.19 11.38
N SER A 122 -8.23 5.03 12.16
CA SER A 122 -8.18 5.49 13.54
C SER A 122 -8.28 7.02 13.64
N ALA A 123 -7.60 7.74 12.74
CA ALA A 123 -7.70 9.19 12.64
C ALA A 123 -9.11 9.64 12.24
N LEU A 124 -9.71 9.01 11.23
CA LEU A 124 -11.10 9.29 10.84
C LEU A 124 -12.09 9.02 11.97
N ALA A 125 -11.91 7.91 12.70
CA ALA A 125 -12.78 7.59 13.85
C ALA A 125 -12.68 8.60 14.99
N GLN A 126 -11.56 9.29 15.13
CA GLN A 126 -11.36 10.33 16.14
C GLN A 126 -11.99 11.67 15.74
N ILE A 127 -11.90 12.06 14.46
CA ILE A 127 -12.38 13.35 13.98
C ILE A 127 -13.84 13.34 13.53
N LEU A 128 -14.46 12.18 13.35
CA LEU A 128 -15.83 12.03 12.88
C LEU A 128 -16.79 11.63 13.99
N GLU A 129 -18.02 12.12 13.90
CA GLU A 129 -19.11 11.63 14.74
C GLU A 129 -19.48 10.19 14.39
N ARG A 130 -19.82 9.38 15.38
CA ARG A 130 -20.20 7.96 15.22
C ARG A 130 -21.28 7.73 14.15
N LYS A 131 -22.23 8.65 14.01
CA LYS A 131 -23.33 8.55 13.03
C LYS A 131 -22.86 8.63 11.58
N SER A 132 -21.78 9.39 11.30
CA SER A 132 -21.23 9.60 9.97
C SER A 132 -20.08 8.65 9.63
N LEU A 133 -19.45 8.06 10.65
CA LEU A 133 -18.22 7.27 10.51
C LEU A 133 -18.35 6.11 9.50
N THR A 134 -19.39 5.29 9.63
CA THR A 134 -19.61 4.14 8.74
C THR A 134 -19.78 4.58 7.29
N LYS A 135 -20.55 5.65 7.05
CA LYS A 135 -20.76 6.21 5.70
C LYS A 135 -19.44 6.75 5.11
N VAL A 136 -18.66 7.48 5.90
CA VAL A 136 -17.39 8.06 5.44
C VAL A 136 -16.37 6.95 5.15
N ILE A 137 -16.26 5.94 6.02
CA ILE A 137 -15.37 4.78 5.77
C ILE A 137 -15.79 4.01 4.52
N ALA A 138 -17.10 3.84 4.28
CA ALA A 138 -17.58 3.19 3.07
C ALA A 138 -17.15 3.94 1.80
N TRP A 139 -17.35 5.26 1.76
CA TRP A 139 -16.88 6.11 0.66
C TRP A 139 -15.36 6.14 0.53
N TYR A 140 -14.65 6.13 1.64
CA TYR A 140 -13.19 6.07 1.70
C TYR A 140 -12.65 4.78 1.06
N ASN A 141 -13.27 3.64 1.37
CA ASN A 141 -12.89 2.35 0.78
C ASN A 141 -13.28 2.30 -0.71
N LEU A 142 -14.46 2.77 -1.06
CA LEU A 142 -14.92 2.82 -2.45
C LEU A 142 -13.99 3.67 -3.32
N ALA A 143 -13.65 4.88 -2.87
CA ALA A 143 -12.73 5.77 -3.58
C ALA A 143 -11.35 5.12 -3.79
N GLY A 144 -10.83 4.41 -2.77
CA GLY A 144 -9.59 3.66 -2.88
C GLY A 144 -9.66 2.53 -3.91
N SER A 145 -10.73 1.74 -3.92
CA SER A 145 -10.92 0.65 -4.89
C SER A 145 -10.99 1.17 -6.33
N PHE A 146 -11.76 2.24 -6.58
CA PHE A 146 -11.79 2.87 -7.89
C PHE A 146 -10.42 3.43 -8.30
N ALA A 147 -9.70 4.05 -7.36
CA ALA A 147 -8.35 4.57 -7.63
C ALA A 147 -7.39 3.45 -8.02
N ALA A 148 -7.44 2.29 -7.35
CA ALA A 148 -6.60 1.13 -7.67
C ALA A 148 -6.92 0.58 -9.08
N ALA A 149 -8.20 0.37 -9.39
CA ALA A 149 -8.63 -0.09 -10.71
C ALA A 149 -8.21 0.89 -11.82
N PHE A 150 -8.40 2.19 -11.58
CA PHE A 150 -7.98 3.22 -12.54
C PHE A 150 -6.46 3.28 -12.68
N GLY A 151 -5.71 3.06 -11.61
CA GLY A 151 -4.25 2.96 -11.63
C GLY A 151 -3.77 1.79 -12.48
N ALA A 152 -4.39 0.61 -12.31
CA ALA A 152 -4.08 -0.56 -13.12
C ALA A 152 -4.34 -0.32 -14.62
N LEU A 153 -5.51 0.25 -14.95
CA LEU A 153 -5.87 0.62 -16.31
C LEU A 153 -4.88 1.62 -16.92
N CYS A 154 -4.54 2.67 -16.18
CA CYS A 154 -3.58 3.69 -16.62
C CYS A 154 -2.18 3.11 -16.85
N ALA A 155 -1.70 2.21 -15.99
CA ALA A 155 -0.40 1.58 -16.15
C ALA A 155 -0.35 0.73 -17.42
N GLY A 156 -1.39 -0.06 -17.69
CA GLY A 156 -1.49 -0.82 -18.92
C GLY A 156 -1.47 0.06 -20.16
N TRP A 157 -2.35 1.07 -20.20
CA TRP A 157 -2.43 2.02 -21.32
C TRP A 157 -1.14 2.82 -21.52
N LEU A 158 -0.53 3.34 -20.46
CA LEU A 158 0.73 4.08 -20.53
C LEU A 158 1.87 3.21 -21.07
N THR A 159 1.93 1.94 -20.69
CA THR A 159 2.93 1.01 -21.23
C THR A 159 2.82 0.93 -22.75
N GLU A 160 1.63 0.77 -23.30
CA GLU A 160 1.41 0.73 -24.76
C GLU A 160 1.76 2.05 -25.44
N VAL A 161 1.36 3.19 -24.84
CA VAL A 161 1.70 4.51 -25.38
C VAL A 161 3.24 4.71 -25.44
N PHE A 162 3.98 4.28 -24.43
CA PHE A 162 5.44 4.40 -24.42
C PHE A 162 6.08 3.46 -25.44
N LEU A 163 5.60 2.23 -25.58
CA LEU A 163 6.05 1.28 -26.59
C LEU A 163 5.85 1.83 -28.01
N ASN A 164 4.68 2.41 -28.29
CA ASN A 164 4.36 3.01 -29.59
C ASN A 164 5.23 4.25 -29.88
N ARG A 165 5.81 4.87 -28.84
CA ARG A 165 6.78 5.97 -28.98
C ARG A 165 8.25 5.50 -29.05
N GLY A 166 8.49 4.19 -29.16
CA GLY A 166 9.83 3.61 -29.27
C GLY A 166 10.57 3.44 -27.94
N VAL A 167 9.90 3.62 -26.78
CA VAL A 167 10.49 3.29 -25.48
C VAL A 167 10.52 1.77 -25.33
N SER A 168 11.62 1.22 -24.82
CA SER A 168 11.71 -0.22 -24.55
C SER A 168 10.67 -0.66 -23.51
N LEU A 169 10.29 -1.94 -23.53
CA LEU A 169 9.33 -2.51 -22.58
C LEU A 169 9.78 -2.31 -21.14
N THR A 170 11.05 -2.63 -20.84
CA THR A 170 11.65 -2.40 -19.51
C THR A 170 11.65 -0.91 -19.14
N GLY A 171 11.94 -0.02 -20.10
CA GLY A 171 11.88 1.42 -19.91
C GLY A 171 10.47 1.91 -19.56
N SER A 172 9.45 1.38 -20.23
CA SER A 172 8.04 1.71 -19.95
C SER A 172 7.65 1.29 -18.53
N TYR A 173 8.07 0.11 -18.07
CA TYR A 173 7.83 -0.32 -16.69
C TYR A 173 8.58 0.55 -15.67
N LYS A 174 9.85 0.89 -15.94
CA LYS A 174 10.63 1.81 -15.06
C LYS A 174 9.95 3.17 -14.92
N ILE A 175 9.32 3.71 -15.95
CA ILE A 175 8.56 4.98 -15.87
C ILE A 175 7.36 4.85 -14.90
N ILE A 176 6.64 3.73 -14.92
CA ILE A 176 5.51 3.49 -14.01
C ILE A 176 6.01 3.32 -12.56
N ILE A 177 7.12 2.61 -12.36
CA ILE A 177 7.79 2.48 -11.05
C ILE A 177 8.29 3.85 -10.56
N ALA A 178 8.79 4.72 -11.45
CA ALA A 178 9.13 6.09 -11.12
C ALA A 178 7.91 6.88 -10.63
N GLY A 179 6.78 6.74 -11.32
CA GLY A 179 5.50 7.31 -10.89
C GLY A 179 5.07 6.85 -9.49
N TYR A 180 5.27 5.56 -9.18
CA TYR A 180 5.04 5.03 -7.83
C TYR A 180 5.96 5.67 -6.79
N GLY A 181 7.25 5.78 -7.05
CA GLY A 181 8.20 6.45 -6.16
C GLY A 181 7.86 7.93 -5.95
N LEU A 182 7.49 8.63 -7.02
CA LEU A 182 7.04 10.02 -6.98
C LEU A 182 5.76 10.18 -6.14
N ALA A 183 4.81 9.25 -6.27
CA ALA A 183 3.60 9.25 -5.44
C ALA A 183 3.96 9.14 -3.95
N GLY A 184 4.94 8.32 -3.56
CA GLY A 184 5.46 8.25 -2.19
C GLY A 184 5.99 9.60 -1.69
N ILE A 185 6.74 10.33 -2.51
CA ILE A 185 7.26 11.67 -2.16
C ILE A 185 6.11 12.68 -2.02
N ILE A 186 5.15 12.67 -2.95
CA ILE A 186 3.97 13.55 -2.88
C ILE A 186 3.15 13.24 -1.62
N LEU A 187 2.95 11.98 -1.27
CA LEU A 187 2.26 11.57 -0.05
C LEU A 187 2.99 12.08 1.20
N LEU A 188 4.32 12.00 1.25
CA LEU A 188 5.13 12.53 2.33
C LEU A 188 4.85 14.02 2.55
N ILE A 189 4.80 14.79 1.47
CA ILE A 189 4.50 16.24 1.49
C ILE A 189 3.05 16.48 1.95
N ILE A 190 2.08 15.74 1.40
CA ILE A 190 0.66 15.93 1.73
C ILE A 190 0.40 15.59 3.19
N PHE A 191 0.96 14.50 3.73
CA PHE A 191 0.82 14.13 5.13
C PHE A 191 1.42 15.16 6.09
N SER A 192 2.42 15.94 5.67
CA SER A 192 2.98 17.02 6.50
C SER A 192 1.96 18.14 6.80
N PHE A 193 0.89 18.26 6.00
CA PHE A 193 -0.18 19.24 6.19
C PHE A 193 -1.33 18.78 7.09
N LEU A 194 -1.29 17.54 7.60
CA LEU A 194 -2.27 17.06 8.58
C LEU A 194 -2.16 17.86 9.89
N SER A 195 -3.28 18.08 10.53
CA SER A 195 -3.32 18.81 11.80
C SER A 195 -3.11 17.86 12.99
N SER A 196 -2.81 18.44 14.15
CA SER A 196 -2.69 17.68 15.42
C SER A 196 -4.00 17.00 15.87
N GLN A 197 -5.12 17.27 15.21
CA GLN A 197 -6.42 16.69 15.56
C GLN A 197 -6.53 15.20 15.22
N ILE A 198 -5.68 14.71 14.33
CA ILE A 198 -5.60 13.28 14.01
C ILE A 198 -4.81 12.47 15.04
N GLU A 199 -4.03 13.16 15.89
CA GLU A 199 -3.22 12.48 16.90
C GLU A 199 -4.08 11.87 17.99
N ALA A 200 -3.64 10.73 18.53
CA ALA A 200 -4.31 10.12 19.65
C ALA A 200 -4.34 11.08 20.85
N GLU A 201 -5.50 11.21 21.50
CA GLU A 201 -5.56 11.95 22.76
C GLU A 201 -4.61 11.31 23.75
N LYS A 202 -3.65 12.10 24.25
CA LYS A 202 -2.78 11.65 25.34
C LYS A 202 -3.65 11.41 26.56
N VAL A 203 -4.02 10.16 26.80
CA VAL A 203 -4.69 9.78 28.05
C VAL A 203 -3.70 10.12 29.18
N LYS A 204 -4.03 11.17 29.95
CA LYS A 204 -3.30 11.50 31.17
C LYS A 204 -3.27 10.23 32.01
N GLU A 205 -2.06 9.76 32.28
CA GLU A 205 -1.69 8.68 33.19
C GLU A 205 -2.85 7.88 33.81
N VAL A 206 -3.36 6.91 33.08
CA VAL A 206 -4.01 5.77 33.69
C VAL A 206 -2.89 4.80 34.04
N GLN A 207 -2.83 4.40 35.32
CA GLN A 207 -1.82 3.54 35.95
C GLN A 207 -1.20 2.51 35.01
N PRO A 208 0.08 2.12 35.19
CA PRO A 208 0.78 1.22 34.29
C PRO A 208 0.05 -0.13 34.21
N VAL A 209 -0.89 -0.23 33.30
CA VAL A 209 -1.55 -1.47 32.94
C VAL A 209 -0.49 -2.39 32.41
N LYS A 210 -0.21 -3.48 33.13
CA LYS A 210 0.76 -4.51 32.79
C LYS A 210 0.67 -4.80 31.28
N LYS A 211 1.79 -4.60 30.59
CA LYS A 211 1.98 -4.72 29.14
C LYS A 211 1.73 -6.15 28.63
N THR A 212 0.51 -6.53 28.51
CA THR A 212 0.09 -7.70 27.72
C THR A 212 -0.81 -7.19 26.59
N LEU A 213 -0.23 -6.66 25.50
CA LEU A 213 -0.91 -6.26 24.25
C LEU A 213 -2.19 -5.38 24.41
N GLY A 214 -2.40 -4.71 25.55
CA GLY A 214 -3.58 -3.88 25.79
C GLY A 214 -4.93 -4.62 25.86
N LEU A 215 -4.93 -5.95 25.85
CA LEU A 215 -6.13 -6.78 25.72
C LEU A 215 -6.55 -7.38 27.09
N HIS A 216 -7.44 -6.69 27.84
CA HIS A 216 -7.89 -7.22 29.12
C HIS A 216 -9.23 -7.99 29.09
N LYS A 217 -10.31 -7.35 28.64
CA LYS A 217 -11.65 -7.96 28.65
C LYS A 217 -12.06 -8.65 27.35
N SER A 218 -11.48 -8.24 26.22
CA SER A 218 -11.88 -8.70 24.88
C SER A 218 -10.94 -9.73 24.28
N LYS A 219 -9.96 -10.26 25.04
CA LYS A 219 -8.90 -11.16 24.52
C LYS A 219 -9.44 -12.32 23.70
N LYS A 220 -10.48 -13.02 24.20
CA LYS A 220 -11.10 -14.15 23.49
C LYS A 220 -11.76 -13.74 22.18
N VAL A 221 -12.45 -12.59 22.18
CA VAL A 221 -13.13 -12.06 20.96
C VAL A 221 -12.11 -11.64 19.93
N VAL A 222 -11.07 -10.89 20.34
CA VAL A 222 -9.99 -10.48 19.46
C VAL A 222 -9.29 -11.68 18.85
N PHE A 223 -8.93 -12.68 19.67
CA PHE A 223 -8.27 -13.90 19.17
C PHE A 223 -9.15 -14.66 18.17
N LYS A 224 -10.45 -14.83 18.46
CA LYS A 224 -11.40 -15.48 17.55
C LYS A 224 -11.54 -14.73 16.23
N LEU A 225 -11.71 -13.41 16.28
CA LEU A 225 -11.80 -12.58 15.06
C LEU A 225 -10.49 -12.60 14.28
N SER A 226 -9.34 -12.46 14.95
CA SER A 226 -8.03 -12.53 14.30
C SER A 226 -7.80 -13.87 13.61
N SER A 227 -8.23 -14.99 14.22
CA SER A 227 -8.11 -16.31 13.61
C SER A 227 -8.99 -16.45 12.36
N LEU A 228 -10.21 -15.89 12.38
CA LEU A 228 -11.09 -15.88 11.21
C LEU A 228 -10.52 -15.03 10.08
N PHE A 229 -10.03 -13.82 10.41
CA PHE A 229 -9.38 -12.97 9.41
C PHE A 229 -8.06 -13.56 8.90
N ALA A 230 -7.30 -14.26 9.74
CA ALA A 230 -6.10 -14.96 9.30
C ALA A 230 -6.41 -16.09 8.31
N LEU A 231 -7.50 -16.82 8.54
CA LEU A 231 -7.97 -17.87 7.61
C LEU A 231 -8.42 -17.27 6.27
N ASP A 232 -9.17 -16.16 6.30
CA ASP A 232 -9.60 -15.42 5.12
C ASP A 232 -8.41 -14.88 4.33
N ALA A 233 -7.46 -14.24 5.03
CA ALA A 233 -6.24 -13.73 4.43
C ALA A 233 -5.36 -14.84 3.85
N PHE A 234 -5.29 -16.01 4.52
CA PHE A 234 -4.58 -17.18 4.00
C PHE A 234 -5.21 -17.66 2.70
N ALA A 235 -6.53 -17.82 2.65
CA ALA A 235 -7.25 -18.24 1.44
C ALA A 235 -7.09 -17.21 0.30
N GLY A 236 -7.23 -15.92 0.59
CA GLY A 236 -7.05 -14.84 -0.37
C GLY A 236 -5.60 -14.66 -0.85
N GLY A 237 -4.62 -15.09 -0.04
CA GLY A 237 -3.18 -14.99 -0.35
C GLY A 237 -2.72 -15.87 -1.51
N PHE A 238 -3.48 -16.89 -1.89
CA PHE A 238 -3.20 -17.69 -3.08
C PHE A 238 -3.45 -16.96 -4.39
N ILE A 239 -4.19 -15.85 -4.35
CA ILE A 239 -4.58 -15.06 -5.52
C ILE A 239 -4.00 -13.65 -5.38
N ILE A 240 -2.74 -13.48 -5.83
CA ILE A 240 -2.06 -12.18 -5.86
C ILE A 240 -2.19 -11.60 -7.25
N GLN A 241 -2.69 -10.37 -7.37
CA GLN A 241 -2.96 -9.71 -8.65
C GLN A 241 -1.74 -9.71 -9.60
N SER A 242 -0.56 -9.36 -9.11
CA SER A 242 0.66 -9.37 -9.93
C SER A 242 1.04 -10.76 -10.45
N ILE A 243 0.80 -11.82 -9.67
CA ILE A 243 1.07 -13.20 -10.10
C ILE A 243 0.04 -13.64 -11.13
N ILE A 244 -1.23 -13.28 -10.97
CA ILE A 244 -2.27 -13.55 -11.97
C ILE A 244 -1.95 -12.82 -13.28
N ALA A 245 -1.57 -11.55 -13.20
CA ALA A 245 -1.17 -10.78 -14.39
C ALA A 245 0.00 -11.47 -15.11
N TYR A 246 1.00 -11.94 -14.37
CA TYR A 246 2.14 -12.65 -14.90
C TYR A 246 1.74 -14.00 -15.52
N TRP A 247 0.86 -14.77 -14.89
CA TRP A 247 0.34 -16.02 -15.44
C TRP A 247 -0.41 -15.81 -16.76
N PHE A 248 -1.25 -14.80 -16.86
CA PHE A 248 -1.92 -14.43 -18.10
C PHE A 248 -0.93 -14.02 -19.20
N TYR A 249 0.11 -13.28 -18.84
CA TYR A 249 1.19 -12.92 -19.76
C TYR A 249 1.90 -14.16 -20.29
N LEU A 250 2.31 -15.09 -19.44
CA LEU A 250 3.02 -16.31 -19.83
C LEU A 250 2.14 -17.25 -20.67
N LYS A 251 0.90 -17.46 -20.27
CA LYS A 251 0.03 -18.45 -20.88
C LYS A 251 -0.63 -17.96 -22.17
N PHE A 252 -1.00 -16.70 -22.24
CA PHE A 252 -1.79 -16.14 -23.35
C PHE A 252 -1.05 -15.04 -24.12
N GLY A 253 0.14 -14.64 -23.70
CA GLY A 253 0.91 -13.56 -24.33
C GLY A 253 0.25 -12.17 -24.16
N LEU A 254 -0.61 -11.98 -23.14
CA LEU A 254 -1.34 -10.73 -22.97
C LEU A 254 -0.39 -9.62 -22.51
N GLY A 255 -0.35 -8.51 -23.27
CA GLY A 255 0.42 -7.33 -22.91
C GLY A 255 -0.17 -6.58 -21.71
N ALA A 256 0.64 -5.66 -21.15
CA ALA A 256 0.25 -4.86 -19.96
C ALA A 256 -1.05 -4.06 -20.17
N GLY A 257 -1.34 -3.60 -21.40
CA GLY A 257 -2.57 -2.88 -21.74
C GLY A 257 -3.83 -3.70 -21.50
N VAL A 258 -3.85 -4.94 -22.00
CA VAL A 258 -4.97 -5.87 -21.78
C VAL A 258 -5.07 -6.24 -20.29
N LEU A 259 -3.93 -6.55 -19.65
CA LEU A 259 -3.90 -6.89 -18.22
C LEU A 259 -4.43 -5.75 -17.35
N GLY A 260 -4.05 -4.50 -17.64
CA GLY A 260 -4.57 -3.33 -16.93
C GLY A 260 -6.08 -3.13 -17.07
N SER A 261 -6.69 -3.60 -18.18
CA SER A 261 -8.14 -3.53 -18.38
C SER A 261 -8.93 -4.64 -17.67
N ILE A 262 -8.26 -5.73 -17.29
CA ILE A 262 -8.87 -6.86 -16.57
C ILE A 262 -8.99 -6.55 -15.07
N PHE A 263 -8.03 -5.81 -14.51
CA PHE A 263 -7.94 -5.50 -13.07
C PHE A 263 -8.44 -4.11 -12.71
#